data_da928c465465db1e1956c075481bb03a
#
_entry.id   da928c465465db1e1956c075481bb03a
#
_cell.length_a   1.000
_cell.length_b   1.000
_cell.length_c   1.000
_cell.angle_alpha   90.00
_cell.angle_beta   90.00
_cell.angle_gamma   90.00
#
_symmetry.space_group_name_H-M   'P 1'
#
loop_
_entity.id
_entity.type
_entity.pdbx_description
1 polymer ?
#
loop_
_entity_poly.entity_id
_entity_poly.type
_entity_poly.pdbx_seq_one_letter_code
_entity_poly.pdbx_strand_id
1 'polypeptide(L)'
;MDDKIRELEERRAKVLAGGGPKRVAAQHEKGKMTARERIESLLDPGSFTEIDAFVEHRCDELGMAEVEAPGEGVVIGHGTIGGRLVFVFAQDFTVIGGSLGEMHAMKICKAMDLAVKAGAPVIGINDSGGARIQEGVDALSGYGDIFYRNTLASGVVPQISVIMGPCAGGAVYSPALTDFTIMVDKTANMFITGPQVIKAVTGEDVSAEALGGATVHSSVSGCASLMFPDEASTVAGVKKLLSYLPQNNIEDAPLAATADDVARAAPGLKDIIPEQPNKPYDIRDVIKAVFDDGDFFEIQPIYAQNIVTCFARLGGRSVGIVANQPKVLAGVLDINASDKASRFIRFCDSFNIPLVTLTDTAGYLPGVGQEHGGVIRHGAKLLYAYSEATVPKLTVIIRKAYGGAYIAMCSRHLGADQVFAWPSAEIAVMGPDGAANIIFKKEIDESADPAATRAAKIAEYKKSFANPYKAAVRGYVDDVIDPAETRPRLIRALSMLLGKRESRPARKHGNIPV
;
A
#
# COMPACT_ATOMS: atom_id res chain seq x y z
N MET A 1 -22.78 16.52 45.36
CA MET A 1 -22.59 15.84 44.06
C MET A 1 -22.61 16.86 42.92
N ASP A 2 -23.55 17.80 42.92
CA ASP A 2 -23.75 18.82 41.86
C ASP A 2 -22.51 19.71 41.65
N ASP A 3 -21.84 20.13 42.71
CA ASP A 3 -20.58 20.91 42.61
C ASP A 3 -19.46 20.11 41.93
N LYS A 4 -19.38 18.80 42.22
CA LYS A 4 -18.39 17.93 41.60
C LYS A 4 -18.70 17.64 40.13
N ILE A 5 -19.99 17.58 39.76
CA ILE A 5 -20.42 17.44 38.38
C ILE A 5 -20.09 18.72 37.60
N ARG A 6 -20.34 19.89 38.18
CA ARG A 6 -19.99 21.17 37.57
C ARG A 6 -18.47 21.30 37.36
N GLU A 7 -17.66 20.94 38.34
CA GLU A 7 -16.20 20.89 38.18
C GLU A 7 -15.79 19.94 37.04
N LEU A 8 -16.40 18.79 36.93
CA LEU A 8 -16.15 17.85 35.82
C LEU A 8 -16.49 18.48 34.47
N GLU A 9 -17.63 19.13 34.36
CA GLU A 9 -18.09 19.81 33.14
C GLU A 9 -17.13 20.92 32.73
N GLU A 10 -16.68 21.74 33.67
CA GLU A 10 -15.71 22.84 33.45
C GLU A 10 -14.36 22.28 32.96
N ARG A 11 -13.84 21.24 33.61
CA ARG A 11 -12.59 20.57 33.19
C ARG A 11 -12.73 19.94 31.81
N ARG A 12 -13.87 19.30 31.53
CA ARG A 12 -14.15 18.69 30.22
C ARG A 12 -14.27 19.74 29.11
N ALA A 13 -14.94 20.86 29.39
CA ALA A 13 -15.04 22.00 28.47
C ALA A 13 -13.65 22.54 28.09
N LYS A 14 -12.72 22.63 29.06
CA LYS A 14 -11.33 23.06 28.82
C LYS A 14 -10.61 22.09 27.89
N VAL A 15 -10.72 20.77 28.11
CA VAL A 15 -10.13 19.76 27.25
C VAL A 15 -10.72 19.81 25.83
N LEU A 16 -12.04 19.97 25.72
CA LEU A 16 -12.73 20.05 24.42
C LEU A 16 -12.35 21.31 23.61
N ALA A 17 -11.99 22.40 24.29
CA ALA A 17 -11.55 23.62 23.64
C ALA A 17 -10.16 23.54 23.00
N GLY A 18 -9.39 22.47 23.27
CA GLY A 18 -8.04 22.28 22.74
C GLY A 18 -7.13 23.47 23.05
N GLY A 19 -6.44 24.01 22.04
CA GLY A 19 -5.59 25.19 22.17
C GLY A 19 -6.34 26.51 22.29
N GLY A 20 -7.67 26.48 22.36
CA GLY A 20 -8.55 27.63 22.51
C GLY A 20 -8.96 28.28 21.18
N PRO A 21 -9.97 29.19 21.22
CA PRO A 21 -10.66 29.66 20.02
C PRO A 21 -9.74 30.34 19.01
N LYS A 22 -8.71 31.05 19.45
CA LYS A 22 -7.76 31.71 18.54
C LYS A 22 -6.94 30.72 17.71
N ARG A 23 -6.44 29.66 18.35
CA ARG A 23 -5.62 28.64 17.65
C ARG A 23 -6.48 27.73 16.78
N VAL A 24 -7.71 27.44 17.23
CA VAL A 24 -8.70 26.71 16.42
C VAL A 24 -9.06 27.51 15.17
N ALA A 25 -9.36 28.81 15.29
CA ALA A 25 -9.62 29.67 14.14
C ALA A 25 -8.43 29.69 13.16
N ALA A 26 -7.20 29.81 13.64
CA ALA A 26 -6.01 29.77 12.81
C ALA A 26 -5.77 28.40 12.10
N GLN A 27 -6.28 27.30 12.66
CA GLN A 27 -6.28 25.98 12.02
C GLN A 27 -7.29 25.96 10.88
N HIS A 28 -8.51 26.45 11.09
CA HIS A 28 -9.56 26.54 10.09
C HIS A 28 -9.21 27.50 8.93
N GLU A 29 -8.56 28.62 9.20
CA GLU A 29 -8.06 29.55 8.17
C GLU A 29 -7.09 28.89 7.18
N LYS A 30 -6.40 27.84 7.61
CA LYS A 30 -5.53 27.01 6.75
C LYS A 30 -6.29 25.90 6.00
N GLY A 31 -7.60 25.85 6.10
CA GLY A 31 -8.44 24.80 5.50
C GLY A 31 -8.33 23.45 6.21
N LYS A 32 -7.89 23.41 7.47
CA LYS A 32 -7.67 22.20 8.25
C LYS A 32 -8.70 22.04 9.36
N MET A 33 -9.17 20.85 9.59
CA MET A 33 -9.99 20.47 10.74
C MET A 33 -9.12 20.36 12.01
N THR A 34 -9.74 20.49 13.18
CA THR A 34 -9.15 20.13 14.47
C THR A 34 -9.05 18.60 14.61
N ALA A 35 -8.24 18.12 15.58
CA ALA A 35 -8.12 16.69 15.87
C ALA A 35 -9.49 16.04 16.17
N ARG A 36 -10.36 16.72 16.90
CA ARG A 36 -11.70 16.21 17.25
C ARG A 36 -12.62 16.14 16.05
N GLU A 37 -12.68 17.19 15.23
CA GLU A 37 -13.45 17.22 13.99
C GLU A 37 -13.01 16.13 13.02
N ARG A 38 -11.72 15.84 12.92
CA ARG A 38 -11.17 14.73 12.13
C ARG A 38 -11.66 13.38 12.63
N ILE A 39 -11.64 13.15 13.94
CA ILE A 39 -12.16 11.91 14.55
C ILE A 39 -13.66 11.78 14.31
N GLU A 40 -14.44 12.84 14.52
CA GLU A 40 -15.89 12.85 14.30
C GLU A 40 -16.26 12.59 12.84
N SER A 41 -15.49 13.13 11.88
CA SER A 41 -15.71 12.89 10.46
C SER A 41 -15.34 11.45 10.04
N LEU A 42 -14.35 10.86 10.71
CA LEU A 42 -13.85 9.53 10.41
C LEU A 42 -14.74 8.42 10.96
N LEU A 43 -15.22 8.55 12.18
CA LEU A 43 -15.98 7.51 12.87
C LEU A 43 -17.48 7.59 12.55
N ASP A 44 -18.18 6.49 12.83
CA ASP A 44 -19.65 6.48 12.77
C ASP A 44 -20.22 7.44 13.83
N PRO A 45 -21.29 8.18 13.53
CA PRO A 45 -21.86 9.17 14.45
C PRO A 45 -22.16 8.60 15.84
N GLY A 46 -21.66 9.27 16.88
CA GLY A 46 -21.89 8.90 18.29
C GLY A 46 -21.12 7.67 18.78
N SER A 47 -20.26 7.05 17.95
CA SER A 47 -19.50 5.85 18.34
C SER A 47 -18.22 6.15 19.12
N PHE A 48 -17.73 7.38 19.07
CA PHE A 48 -16.43 7.72 19.67
C PHE A 48 -16.46 7.68 21.19
N THR A 49 -15.51 6.98 21.77
CA THR A 49 -15.22 6.95 23.20
C THR A 49 -13.78 7.39 23.42
N GLU A 50 -13.59 8.57 24.00
CA GLU A 50 -12.27 9.12 24.31
C GLU A 50 -11.64 8.42 25.51
N ILE A 51 -10.33 8.22 25.46
CA ILE A 51 -9.51 7.63 26.53
C ILE A 51 -8.49 8.68 26.97
N ASP A 52 -8.20 8.75 28.28
CA ASP A 52 -7.20 9.64 28.88
C ASP A 52 -7.37 11.13 28.51
N ALA A 53 -8.63 11.60 28.48
CA ALA A 53 -8.96 12.98 28.13
C ALA A 53 -8.31 14.02 29.04
N PHE A 54 -8.07 13.72 30.32
CA PHE A 54 -7.53 14.63 31.32
C PHE A 54 -6.01 14.50 31.54
N VAL A 55 -5.31 13.74 30.71
CA VAL A 55 -3.85 13.63 30.80
C VAL A 55 -3.21 14.94 30.40
N GLU A 56 -2.22 15.37 31.18
CA GLU A 56 -1.37 16.55 30.95
C GLU A 56 0.10 16.13 31.06
N HIS A 57 1.03 16.98 30.57
CA HIS A 57 2.46 16.71 30.67
C HIS A 57 2.93 16.77 32.13
N ARG A 58 4.12 16.23 32.39
CA ARG A 58 4.78 16.22 33.71
C ARG A 58 6.04 17.09 33.75
N CYS A 59 6.38 17.70 32.62
CA CYS A 59 7.57 18.54 32.52
C CYS A 59 7.35 19.84 33.26
N ASP A 60 8.27 20.18 34.14
CA ASP A 60 8.30 21.44 34.91
C ASP A 60 9.52 22.31 34.56
N GLU A 61 10.43 21.82 33.72
CA GLU A 61 11.61 22.52 33.26
C GLU A 61 11.32 23.52 32.14
N LEU A 62 12.23 24.44 31.90
CA LEU A 62 12.20 25.41 30.78
C LEU A 62 10.86 26.16 30.63
N GLY A 63 10.18 26.43 31.77
CA GLY A 63 8.92 27.16 31.82
C GLY A 63 7.69 26.33 31.51
N MET A 64 7.84 25.01 31.35
CA MET A 64 6.73 24.12 31.07
C MET A 64 5.72 24.01 32.22
N ALA A 65 6.13 24.24 33.47
CA ALA A 65 5.22 24.23 34.62
C ALA A 65 4.01 25.18 34.47
N GLU A 66 4.15 26.25 33.67
CA GLU A 66 3.09 27.22 33.43
C GLU A 66 2.36 27.01 32.08
N VAL A 67 2.75 26.00 31.32
CA VAL A 67 2.14 25.70 30.01
C VAL A 67 0.97 24.75 30.18
N GLU A 68 -0.21 25.23 29.86
CA GLU A 68 -1.40 24.36 29.80
C GLU A 68 -1.44 23.59 28.50
N ALA A 69 -1.53 22.25 28.59
CA ALA A 69 -1.64 21.34 27.47
C ALA A 69 -2.88 20.44 27.60
N PRO A 70 -4.10 20.95 27.38
CA PRO A 70 -5.31 20.18 27.57
C PRO A 70 -5.30 18.91 26.71
N GLY A 71 -5.48 17.74 27.35
CA GLY A 71 -5.42 16.45 26.68
C GLY A 71 -4.05 16.10 26.07
N GLU A 72 -2.99 16.81 26.46
CA GLU A 72 -1.58 16.61 26.06
C GLU A 72 -1.34 16.72 24.54
N GLY A 73 -2.19 17.48 23.84
CA GLY A 73 -2.06 17.70 22.38
C GLY A 73 -2.32 16.46 21.52
N VAL A 74 -2.96 15.44 22.07
CA VAL A 74 -3.41 14.26 21.31
C VAL A 74 -4.72 13.72 21.85
N VAL A 75 -5.67 13.49 20.97
CA VAL A 75 -6.95 12.85 21.27
C VAL A 75 -6.84 11.38 20.91
N ILE A 76 -7.10 10.49 21.86
CA ILE A 76 -7.07 9.04 21.64
C ILE A 76 -8.39 8.39 22.05
N GLY A 77 -8.74 7.28 21.41
CA GLY A 77 -9.91 6.53 21.78
C GLY A 77 -10.25 5.43 20.76
N HIS A 78 -11.48 4.98 20.82
CA HIS A 78 -12.02 4.02 19.89
C HIS A 78 -13.42 4.40 19.43
N GLY A 79 -13.85 3.83 18.33
CA GLY A 79 -15.18 3.98 17.77
C GLY A 79 -15.39 2.97 16.66
N THR A 80 -16.39 3.19 15.80
CA THR A 80 -16.63 2.30 14.67
C THR A 80 -16.55 3.02 13.34
N ILE A 81 -16.22 2.26 12.29
CA ILE A 81 -16.35 2.66 10.89
C ILE A 81 -17.13 1.57 10.17
N GLY A 82 -18.33 1.91 9.71
CA GLY A 82 -19.24 0.93 9.13
C GLY A 82 -19.59 -0.20 10.13
N GLY A 83 -19.76 0.13 11.40
CA GLY A 83 -20.03 -0.79 12.49
C GLY A 83 -18.84 -1.61 13.00
N ARG A 84 -17.65 -1.47 12.40
CA ARG A 84 -16.43 -2.21 12.77
C ARG A 84 -15.55 -1.38 13.70
N LEU A 85 -15.10 -2.01 14.80
CA LEU A 85 -14.24 -1.37 15.79
C LEU A 85 -12.91 -0.90 15.18
N VAL A 86 -12.52 0.32 15.52
CA VAL A 86 -11.19 0.88 15.22
C VAL A 86 -10.69 1.66 16.42
N PHE A 87 -9.36 1.70 16.59
CA PHE A 87 -8.70 2.62 17.51
C PHE A 87 -8.13 3.78 16.74
N VAL A 88 -8.21 4.98 17.33
CA VAL A 88 -7.74 6.21 16.70
C VAL A 88 -6.87 7.00 17.67
N PHE A 89 -5.87 7.66 17.13
CA PHE A 89 -5.22 8.80 17.76
C PHE A 89 -5.14 9.95 16.75
N ALA A 90 -5.34 11.18 17.21
CA ALA A 90 -5.23 12.38 16.39
C ALA A 90 -4.42 13.45 17.14
N GLN A 91 -3.30 13.87 16.56
CA GLN A 91 -2.48 14.94 17.12
C GLN A 91 -3.19 16.28 16.91
N ASP A 92 -3.26 17.07 17.98
CA ASP A 92 -3.92 18.37 17.98
C ASP A 92 -2.88 19.48 17.82
N PHE A 93 -2.73 19.97 16.61
CA PHE A 93 -1.79 21.06 16.31
C PHE A 93 -2.10 22.37 17.08
N THR A 94 -3.34 22.54 17.56
CA THR A 94 -3.74 23.71 18.34
C THR A 94 -3.13 23.71 19.75
N VAL A 95 -2.71 22.54 20.27
CA VAL A 95 -2.08 22.37 21.58
C VAL A 95 -0.58 22.11 21.40
N ILE A 96 0.25 23.08 21.73
CA ILE A 96 1.73 23.05 21.62
C ILE A 96 2.20 22.53 20.23
N GLY A 97 1.50 22.89 19.14
CA GLY A 97 1.83 22.45 17.78
C GLY A 97 1.75 20.92 17.58
N GLY A 98 0.96 20.20 18.36
CA GLY A 98 0.88 18.75 18.32
C GLY A 98 2.21 18.05 18.62
N SER A 99 3.16 18.75 19.27
CA SER A 99 4.49 18.21 19.55
C SER A 99 4.43 17.07 20.57
N LEU A 100 5.23 16.02 20.30
CA LEU A 100 5.24 14.81 21.11
C LEU A 100 6.16 14.96 22.33
N GLY A 101 5.58 14.88 23.52
CA GLY A 101 6.26 14.70 24.78
C GLY A 101 6.03 13.31 25.37
N GLU A 102 6.53 13.04 26.57
CA GLU A 102 6.39 11.76 27.28
C GLU A 102 4.93 11.30 27.36
N MET A 103 4.06 12.14 27.91
CA MET A 103 2.66 11.77 28.16
C MET A 103 1.83 11.73 26.87
N HIS A 104 2.17 12.51 25.86
CA HIS A 104 1.62 12.42 24.52
C HIS A 104 1.88 11.03 23.91
N ALA A 105 3.15 10.59 23.97
CA ALA A 105 3.54 9.28 23.49
C ALA A 105 2.87 8.13 24.26
N MET A 106 2.81 8.26 25.60
CA MET A 106 2.13 7.29 26.46
C MET A 106 0.66 7.07 26.04
N LYS A 107 -0.06 8.15 25.72
CA LYS A 107 -1.44 8.07 25.23
C LYS A 107 -1.51 7.29 23.90
N ILE A 108 -0.67 7.64 22.94
CA ILE A 108 -0.62 6.92 21.64
C ILE A 108 -0.31 5.44 21.86
N CYS A 109 0.71 5.13 22.66
CA CYS A 109 1.10 3.75 23.01
C CYS A 109 -0.06 2.97 23.62
N LYS A 110 -0.83 3.60 24.51
CA LYS A 110 -2.01 2.98 25.12
C LYS A 110 -3.09 2.64 24.10
N ALA A 111 -3.37 3.54 23.14
CA ALA A 111 -4.31 3.27 22.07
C ALA A 111 -3.85 2.09 21.19
N MET A 112 -2.56 2.03 20.86
CA MET A 112 -1.97 0.93 20.08
C MET A 112 -2.03 -0.41 20.85
N ASP A 113 -1.66 -0.41 22.13
CA ASP A 113 -1.70 -1.61 22.98
C ASP A 113 -3.13 -2.16 23.11
N LEU A 114 -4.14 -1.28 23.25
CA LEU A 114 -5.54 -1.66 23.30
C LEU A 114 -6.04 -2.19 21.95
N ALA A 115 -5.62 -1.60 20.86
CA ALA A 115 -5.96 -2.06 19.50
C ALA A 115 -5.46 -3.48 19.25
N VAL A 116 -4.20 -3.77 19.59
CA VAL A 116 -3.64 -5.12 19.46
C VAL A 116 -4.38 -6.11 20.36
N LYS A 117 -4.69 -5.73 21.61
CA LYS A 117 -5.47 -6.59 22.54
C LYS A 117 -6.89 -6.86 22.06
N ALA A 118 -7.51 -5.88 21.41
CA ALA A 118 -8.87 -5.99 20.86
C ALA A 118 -8.90 -6.63 19.47
N GLY A 119 -7.74 -6.77 18.81
CA GLY A 119 -7.65 -7.25 17.43
C GLY A 119 -8.33 -6.29 16.45
N ALA A 120 -8.12 -4.98 16.57
CA ALA A 120 -8.77 -3.96 15.77
C ALA A 120 -7.76 -3.01 15.09
N PRO A 121 -8.06 -2.47 13.89
CA PRO A 121 -7.17 -1.53 13.19
C PRO A 121 -6.83 -0.30 14.02
N VAL A 122 -5.62 0.25 13.80
CA VAL A 122 -5.17 1.52 14.37
C VAL A 122 -5.08 2.56 13.25
N ILE A 123 -5.70 3.73 13.48
CA ILE A 123 -5.63 4.86 12.58
C ILE A 123 -4.99 6.04 13.31
N GLY A 124 -3.81 6.46 12.87
CA GLY A 124 -3.11 7.62 13.40
C GLY A 124 -3.28 8.83 12.49
N ILE A 125 -3.85 9.91 13.01
CA ILE A 125 -3.95 11.19 12.30
C ILE A 125 -2.82 12.10 12.79
N ASN A 126 -1.87 12.37 11.91
CA ASN A 126 -0.63 13.05 12.23
C ASN A 126 -0.69 14.52 11.79
N ASP A 127 -0.44 15.41 12.74
CA ASP A 127 -0.34 16.85 12.56
C ASP A 127 0.53 17.42 13.69
N SER A 128 1.86 17.38 13.51
CA SER A 128 2.81 17.58 14.60
C SER A 128 4.08 18.30 14.15
N GLY A 129 4.54 19.21 14.98
CA GLY A 129 5.84 19.85 14.84
C GLY A 129 7.05 18.96 15.17
N GLY A 130 6.83 17.70 15.58
CA GLY A 130 7.89 16.77 15.97
C GLY A 130 8.06 16.62 17.48
N ALA A 131 9.27 16.29 17.91
CA ALA A 131 9.60 16.14 19.33
C ALA A 131 9.45 17.47 20.11
N ARG A 132 8.87 17.42 21.30
CA ARG A 132 8.81 18.55 22.22
C ARG A 132 10.20 18.79 22.80
N ILE A 133 10.87 19.84 22.34
CA ILE A 133 12.30 20.10 22.65
C ILE A 133 12.50 20.30 24.16
N GLN A 134 11.52 20.88 24.86
CA GLN A 134 11.57 21.13 26.28
C GLN A 134 11.61 19.85 27.13
N GLU A 135 11.15 18.75 26.60
CA GLU A 135 11.19 17.43 27.27
C GLU A 135 12.43 16.60 26.90
N GLY A 136 13.28 17.10 26.02
CA GLY A 136 14.58 16.52 25.73
C GLY A 136 14.51 15.04 25.34
N VAL A 137 15.24 14.20 26.07
CA VAL A 137 15.35 12.76 25.79
C VAL A 137 14.05 11.99 26.05
N ASP A 138 13.15 12.49 26.89
CA ASP A 138 11.88 11.84 27.19
C ASP A 138 10.94 11.87 25.97
N ALA A 139 10.97 12.95 25.19
CA ALA A 139 10.29 12.99 23.90
C ALA A 139 10.86 11.96 22.90
N LEU A 140 12.18 11.75 22.88
CA LEU A 140 12.81 10.73 22.03
C LEU A 140 12.47 9.31 22.50
N SER A 141 12.45 9.08 23.81
CA SER A 141 11.99 7.82 24.40
C SER A 141 10.56 7.51 23.96
N GLY A 142 9.68 8.50 24.00
CA GLY A 142 8.29 8.36 23.56
C GLY A 142 8.17 7.96 22.09
N TYR A 143 8.98 8.51 21.18
CA TYR A 143 9.02 8.04 19.80
C TYR A 143 9.52 6.60 19.69
N GLY A 144 10.56 6.24 20.43
CA GLY A 144 11.07 4.86 20.50
C GLY A 144 9.99 3.87 20.90
N ASP A 145 9.21 4.22 21.92
CA ASP A 145 8.09 3.40 22.39
C ASP A 145 6.98 3.20 21.34
N ILE A 146 6.68 4.22 20.55
CA ILE A 146 5.74 4.15 19.44
C ILE A 146 6.30 3.23 18.32
N PHE A 147 7.57 3.42 17.91
CA PHE A 147 8.19 2.61 16.85
C PHE A 147 8.25 1.12 17.22
N TYR A 148 8.55 0.82 18.47
CA TYR A 148 8.53 -0.53 18.98
C TYR A 148 7.14 -1.16 18.83
N ARG A 149 6.07 -0.43 19.19
CA ARG A 149 4.69 -0.90 19.06
C ARG A 149 4.23 -1.00 17.61
N ASN A 150 4.63 -0.09 16.71
CA ASN A 150 4.38 -0.25 15.28
C ASN A 150 4.93 -1.59 14.77
N THR A 151 6.14 -1.95 15.21
CA THR A 151 6.78 -3.20 14.81
C THR A 151 6.05 -4.42 15.38
N LEU A 152 5.63 -4.38 16.65
CA LEU A 152 4.87 -5.47 17.27
C LEU A 152 3.46 -5.64 16.67
N ALA A 153 2.82 -4.55 16.28
CA ALA A 153 1.49 -4.57 15.65
C ALA A 153 1.53 -4.95 14.16
N SER A 154 2.70 -4.89 13.53
CA SER A 154 2.88 -5.19 12.11
C SER A 154 2.47 -6.63 11.79
N GLY A 155 1.55 -6.78 10.83
CA GLY A 155 0.96 -8.06 10.47
C GLY A 155 0.04 -8.67 11.51
N VAL A 156 -0.32 -7.93 12.57
CA VAL A 156 -1.29 -8.34 13.60
C VAL A 156 -2.61 -7.60 13.43
N VAL A 157 -2.56 -6.27 13.38
CA VAL A 157 -3.71 -5.41 13.09
C VAL A 157 -3.33 -4.41 11.99
N PRO A 158 -4.24 -4.04 11.08
CA PRO A 158 -3.97 -3.01 10.09
C PRO A 158 -3.61 -1.67 10.74
N GLN A 159 -2.53 -1.05 10.28
CA GLN A 159 -2.05 0.24 10.77
C GLN A 159 -2.10 1.26 9.62
N ILE A 160 -2.84 2.33 9.82
CA ILE A 160 -3.04 3.40 8.83
C ILE A 160 -2.59 4.73 9.42
N SER A 161 -1.62 5.37 8.78
CA SER A 161 -1.19 6.72 9.10
C SER A 161 -1.76 7.72 8.11
N VAL A 162 -2.42 8.75 8.63
CA VAL A 162 -3.02 9.82 7.84
C VAL A 162 -2.34 11.13 8.18
N ILE A 163 -1.61 11.70 7.24
CA ILE A 163 -0.85 12.93 7.43
C ILE A 163 -1.72 14.10 6.98
N MET A 164 -2.16 14.91 7.91
CA MET A 164 -3.06 16.05 7.67
C MET A 164 -2.42 17.41 8.02
N GLY A 165 -1.13 17.41 8.24
CA GLY A 165 -0.34 18.59 8.54
C GLY A 165 1.15 18.31 8.52
N PRO A 166 1.98 19.15 9.15
CA PRO A 166 3.39 18.86 9.32
C PRO A 166 3.61 17.52 10.04
N CYS A 167 4.61 16.77 9.59
CA CYS A 167 5.11 15.57 10.23
C CYS A 167 6.63 15.57 10.04
N ALA A 168 7.37 16.04 11.04
CA ALA A 168 8.79 16.35 10.91
C ALA A 168 9.66 15.61 11.93
N GLY A 169 10.91 15.34 11.56
CA GLY A 169 11.88 14.69 12.43
C GLY A 169 11.50 13.25 12.78
N GLY A 170 11.56 12.89 14.06
CA GLY A 170 11.17 11.57 14.55
C GLY A 170 9.74 11.15 14.20
N ALA A 171 8.84 12.12 14.01
CA ALA A 171 7.44 11.86 13.70
C ALA A 171 7.22 11.07 12.38
N VAL A 172 8.14 11.14 11.41
CA VAL A 172 7.97 10.49 10.11
C VAL A 172 8.19 8.98 10.13
N TYR A 173 8.91 8.47 11.12
CA TYR A 173 9.26 7.04 11.15
C TYR A 173 8.06 6.16 11.53
N SER A 174 7.18 6.61 12.45
CA SER A 174 5.97 5.87 12.77
C SER A 174 5.09 5.64 11.52
N PRO A 175 4.73 6.67 10.73
CA PRO A 175 4.04 6.46 9.45
C PRO A 175 4.75 5.50 8.48
N ALA A 176 6.07 5.60 8.38
CA ALA A 176 6.85 4.71 7.50
C ALA A 176 6.84 3.24 7.95
N LEU A 177 6.62 2.98 9.23
CA LEU A 177 6.49 1.64 9.81
C LEU A 177 5.07 1.07 9.68
N THR A 178 4.05 1.91 9.45
CA THR A 178 2.67 1.45 9.27
C THR A 178 2.43 0.85 7.89
N ASP A 179 1.27 0.21 7.69
CA ASP A 179 0.94 -0.48 6.44
C ASP A 179 0.64 0.50 5.31
N PHE A 180 -0.08 1.57 5.61
CA PHE A 180 -0.45 2.62 4.66
C PHE A 180 -0.20 4.01 5.22
N THR A 181 0.46 4.84 4.41
CA THR A 181 0.63 6.27 4.67
C THR A 181 -0.20 7.05 3.66
N ILE A 182 -1.15 7.85 4.15
CA ILE A 182 -2.06 8.64 3.33
C ILE A 182 -1.79 10.12 3.60
N MET A 183 -1.65 10.94 2.58
CA MET A 183 -1.32 12.36 2.73
C MET A 183 -2.38 13.26 2.10
N VAL A 184 -2.68 14.37 2.78
CA VAL A 184 -3.51 15.45 2.22
C VAL A 184 -2.61 16.37 1.39
N ASP A 185 -3.00 16.63 0.14
CA ASP A 185 -2.24 17.52 -0.74
C ASP A 185 -2.12 18.94 -0.16
N LYS A 186 -0.97 19.58 -0.35
CA LYS A 186 -0.64 20.96 0.05
C LYS A 186 -0.62 21.26 1.55
N THR A 187 -1.27 20.46 2.39
CA THR A 187 -1.27 20.68 3.85
C THR A 187 -0.36 19.72 4.59
N ALA A 188 -0.14 18.52 4.06
CA ALA A 188 0.71 17.49 4.64
C ALA A 188 2.14 17.58 4.13
N ASN A 189 3.10 17.54 5.05
CA ASN A 189 4.52 17.43 4.71
C ASN A 189 5.18 16.38 5.60
N MET A 190 6.09 15.59 5.03
CA MET A 190 6.93 14.64 5.74
C MET A 190 8.39 14.87 5.38
N PHE A 191 9.26 15.07 6.38
CA PHE A 191 10.71 15.14 6.17
C PHE A 191 11.46 14.87 7.48
N ILE A 192 12.60 14.23 7.41
CA ILE A 192 13.46 14.01 8.57
C ILE A 192 14.03 15.34 9.06
N THR A 193 14.49 16.16 8.12
CA THR A 193 15.13 17.45 8.40
C THR A 193 14.44 18.53 7.59
N GLY A 194 13.96 19.57 8.28
CA GLY A 194 13.22 20.65 7.64
C GLY A 194 14.07 21.57 6.75
N PRO A 195 13.43 22.37 5.87
CA PRO A 195 14.11 23.22 4.89
C PRO A 195 15.18 24.16 5.47
N GLN A 196 14.93 24.73 6.65
CA GLN A 196 15.87 25.65 7.29
C GLN A 196 17.19 24.98 7.68
N VAL A 197 17.12 23.75 8.19
CA VAL A 197 18.32 22.99 8.58
C VAL A 197 19.06 22.52 7.33
N ILE A 198 18.35 22.08 6.29
CA ILE A 198 18.97 21.72 5.00
C ILE A 198 19.73 22.93 4.45
N LYS A 199 19.11 24.11 4.41
CA LYS A 199 19.76 25.33 3.95
C LYS A 199 21.02 25.67 4.76
N ALA A 200 20.97 25.48 6.08
CA ALA A 200 22.12 25.73 6.95
C ALA A 200 23.28 24.74 6.76
N VAL A 201 22.97 23.46 6.45
CA VAL A 201 23.97 22.38 6.37
C VAL A 201 24.50 22.18 4.94
N THR A 202 23.62 22.17 3.93
CA THR A 202 23.97 21.86 2.53
C THR A 202 23.99 23.11 1.63
N GLY A 203 23.40 24.22 2.08
CA GLY A 203 23.21 25.43 1.27
C GLY A 203 22.02 25.37 0.32
N GLU A 204 21.30 24.25 0.25
CA GLU A 204 20.14 24.08 -0.64
C GLU A 204 18.94 24.89 -0.13
N ASP A 205 18.31 25.67 -1.02
CA ASP A 205 17.09 26.43 -0.71
C ASP A 205 15.89 25.71 -1.32
N VAL A 206 15.06 25.08 -0.47
CA VAL A 206 13.94 24.25 -0.90
C VAL A 206 12.71 24.56 -0.02
N SER A 207 11.51 24.59 -0.61
CA SER A 207 10.27 24.73 0.16
C SER A 207 9.89 23.40 0.83
N ALA A 208 9.08 23.44 1.89
CA ALA A 208 8.57 22.25 2.57
C ALA A 208 7.79 21.35 1.61
N GLU A 209 7.00 21.94 0.71
CA GLU A 209 6.24 21.20 -0.32
C GLU A 209 7.16 20.49 -1.34
N ALA A 210 8.17 21.17 -1.83
CA ALA A 210 9.12 20.59 -2.78
C ALA A 210 10.06 19.56 -2.13
N LEU A 211 10.30 19.66 -0.82
CA LEU A 211 11.12 18.72 -0.06
C LEU A 211 10.37 17.43 0.29
N GLY A 212 9.16 17.56 0.80
CA GLY A 212 8.42 16.43 1.34
C GLY A 212 6.91 16.62 1.36
N GLY A 213 6.36 17.30 0.38
CA GLY A 213 4.91 17.38 0.16
C GLY A 213 4.30 16.07 -0.32
N ALA A 214 2.98 16.00 -0.31
CA ALA A 214 2.23 14.79 -0.67
C ALA A 214 2.58 14.28 -2.07
N THR A 215 2.74 15.17 -3.06
CA THR A 215 3.13 14.81 -4.43
C THR A 215 4.50 14.14 -4.48
N VAL A 216 5.49 14.65 -3.75
CA VAL A 216 6.85 14.07 -3.71
C VAL A 216 6.82 12.65 -3.16
N HIS A 217 6.12 12.45 -2.04
CA HIS A 217 6.06 11.13 -1.42
C HIS A 217 5.18 10.13 -2.16
N SER A 218 4.20 10.60 -2.92
CA SER A 218 3.33 9.74 -3.73
C SER A 218 3.88 9.41 -5.11
N SER A 219 4.86 10.17 -5.65
CA SER A 219 5.33 9.97 -7.03
C SER A 219 6.84 9.70 -7.16
N VAL A 220 7.65 10.19 -6.20
CA VAL A 220 9.11 10.11 -6.27
C VAL A 220 9.66 9.12 -5.24
N SER A 221 9.38 9.33 -3.95
CA SER A 221 9.94 8.49 -2.88
C SER A 221 9.14 7.20 -2.64
N GLY A 222 7.87 7.15 -3.03
CA GLY A 222 6.98 6.02 -2.76
C GLY A 222 6.62 5.82 -1.29
N CYS A 223 6.94 6.78 -0.41
CA CYS A 223 6.59 6.70 1.01
C CYS A 223 5.08 6.81 1.26
N ALA A 224 4.36 7.62 0.46
CA ALA A 224 2.91 7.72 0.55
C ALA A 224 2.22 6.67 -0.32
N SER A 225 1.29 5.96 0.29
CA SER A 225 0.44 4.98 -0.40
C SER A 225 -0.65 5.65 -1.22
N LEU A 226 -1.18 6.77 -0.72
CA LEU A 226 -2.29 7.52 -1.31
C LEU A 226 -2.15 9.01 -1.02
N MET A 227 -2.68 9.82 -1.92
CA MET A 227 -2.80 11.26 -1.77
C MET A 227 -4.23 11.68 -2.15
N PHE A 228 -4.81 12.58 -1.38
CA PHE A 228 -6.12 13.15 -1.64
C PHE A 228 -6.08 14.69 -1.58
N PRO A 229 -6.97 15.38 -2.31
CA PRO A 229 -6.91 16.84 -2.42
C PRO A 229 -7.28 17.59 -1.12
N ASP A 230 -8.03 16.95 -0.23
CA ASP A 230 -8.55 17.55 1.00
C ASP A 230 -8.80 16.50 2.10
N GLU A 231 -9.07 16.97 3.33
CA GLU A 231 -9.30 16.09 4.48
C GLU A 231 -10.58 15.25 4.34
N ALA A 232 -11.65 15.78 3.72
CA ALA A 232 -12.90 15.05 3.53
C ALA A 232 -12.74 13.86 2.56
N SER A 233 -12.08 14.08 1.44
CA SER A 233 -11.74 13.04 0.47
C SER A 233 -10.80 12.00 1.09
N THR A 234 -9.88 12.44 1.95
CA THR A 234 -8.96 11.56 2.69
C THR A 234 -9.72 10.63 3.62
N VAL A 235 -10.67 11.17 4.39
CA VAL A 235 -11.54 10.38 5.28
C VAL A 235 -12.34 9.34 4.47
N ALA A 236 -12.92 9.74 3.34
CA ALA A 236 -13.63 8.81 2.45
C ALA A 236 -12.70 7.71 1.92
N GLY A 237 -11.47 8.07 1.55
CA GLY A 237 -10.43 7.13 1.12
C GLY A 237 -10.04 6.12 2.21
N VAL A 238 -9.87 6.56 3.46
CA VAL A 238 -9.60 5.68 4.60
C VAL A 238 -10.75 4.70 4.83
N LYS A 239 -12.00 5.18 4.81
CA LYS A 239 -13.20 4.32 4.95
C LYS A 239 -13.28 3.29 3.82
N LYS A 240 -13.00 3.70 2.58
CA LYS A 240 -12.98 2.79 1.43
C LYS A 240 -11.86 1.74 1.56
N LEU A 241 -10.64 2.14 1.93
CA LEU A 241 -9.53 1.20 2.19
C LEU A 241 -9.93 0.16 3.23
N LEU A 242 -10.43 0.59 4.39
CA LEU A 242 -10.86 -0.31 5.46
C LEU A 242 -11.95 -1.30 5.02
N SER A 243 -12.80 -0.95 4.06
CA SER A 243 -13.82 -1.86 3.55
C SER A 243 -13.24 -3.12 2.89
N TYR A 244 -12.01 -3.07 2.41
CA TYR A 244 -11.32 -4.22 1.82
C TYR A 244 -10.51 -5.04 2.83
N LEU A 245 -10.23 -4.50 4.02
CA LEU A 245 -9.31 -5.09 4.99
C LEU A 245 -10.06 -5.91 6.05
N PRO A 246 -9.48 -7.01 6.56
CA PRO A 246 -10.00 -7.69 7.74
C PRO A 246 -9.80 -6.85 9.00
N GLN A 247 -10.37 -7.29 10.10
CA GLN A 247 -10.19 -6.64 11.40
C GLN A 247 -8.78 -6.84 11.95
N ASN A 248 -8.21 -8.01 11.72
CA ASN A 248 -6.90 -8.44 12.18
C ASN A 248 -6.38 -9.62 11.34
N ASN A 249 -5.23 -10.17 11.67
CA ASN A 249 -4.60 -11.28 10.94
C ASN A 249 -5.24 -12.66 11.15
N ILE A 250 -6.23 -12.78 12.02
CA ILE A 250 -6.94 -14.05 12.29
C ILE A 250 -8.23 -14.13 11.47
N GLU A 251 -8.82 -12.98 11.17
CA GLU A 251 -10.08 -12.87 10.44
C GLU A 251 -9.85 -12.75 8.93
N ASP A 252 -10.86 -13.16 8.18
CA ASP A 252 -10.90 -12.90 6.74
C ASP A 252 -11.45 -11.48 6.47
N ALA A 253 -11.09 -10.92 5.31
CA ALA A 253 -11.67 -9.65 4.87
C ALA A 253 -13.19 -9.77 4.71
N PRO A 254 -13.95 -8.69 5.02
CA PRO A 254 -15.40 -8.74 4.99
C PRO A 254 -15.93 -9.03 3.57
N LEU A 255 -16.95 -9.89 3.49
CA LEU A 255 -17.71 -10.07 2.26
C LEU A 255 -18.57 -8.83 2.00
N ALA A 256 -18.57 -8.36 0.75
CA ALA A 256 -19.51 -7.36 0.29
C ALA A 256 -20.59 -8.01 -0.56
N ALA A 257 -21.82 -7.52 -0.41
CA ALA A 257 -22.87 -7.88 -1.34
C ALA A 257 -22.53 -7.30 -2.73
N THR A 258 -22.67 -8.13 -3.76
CA THR A 258 -22.55 -7.70 -5.16
C THR A 258 -23.72 -8.22 -5.96
N ALA A 259 -24.20 -7.43 -6.91
CA ALA A 259 -25.18 -7.85 -7.91
C ALA A 259 -24.49 -8.42 -9.17
N ASP A 260 -23.16 -8.38 -9.23
CA ASP A 260 -22.39 -8.83 -10.38
C ASP A 260 -22.33 -10.37 -10.40
N ASP A 261 -22.96 -10.98 -11.40
CA ASP A 261 -23.08 -12.43 -11.53
C ASP A 261 -21.71 -13.12 -11.50
N VAL A 262 -21.57 -14.11 -10.64
CA VAL A 262 -20.34 -14.93 -10.53
C VAL A 262 -20.04 -15.71 -11.80
N ALA A 263 -21.05 -16.00 -12.62
CA ALA A 263 -20.93 -16.71 -13.89
C ALA A 263 -20.78 -15.74 -15.09
N ARG A 264 -20.79 -14.41 -14.85
CA ARG A 264 -20.69 -13.41 -15.92
C ARG A 264 -19.39 -13.61 -16.72
N ALA A 265 -19.55 -13.89 -18.02
CA ALA A 265 -18.46 -13.81 -18.97
C ALA A 265 -18.13 -12.35 -19.32
N ALA A 266 -16.90 -12.12 -19.74
CA ALA A 266 -16.42 -10.80 -20.17
C ALA A 266 -15.94 -10.84 -21.65
N PRO A 267 -16.84 -10.97 -22.64
CA PRO A 267 -16.46 -11.18 -24.04
C PRO A 267 -15.67 -10.02 -24.65
N GLY A 268 -15.80 -8.80 -24.11
CA GLY A 268 -15.02 -7.64 -24.54
C GLY A 268 -13.53 -7.67 -24.15
N LEU A 269 -13.08 -8.60 -23.31
CA LEU A 269 -11.68 -8.70 -22.92
C LEU A 269 -10.73 -8.93 -24.10
N LYS A 270 -11.14 -9.71 -25.09
CA LYS A 270 -10.35 -9.96 -26.30
C LYS A 270 -10.07 -8.68 -27.10
N ASP A 271 -10.96 -7.68 -27.01
CA ASP A 271 -10.86 -6.42 -27.77
C ASP A 271 -9.98 -5.36 -27.05
N ILE A 272 -9.74 -5.56 -25.74
CA ILE A 272 -8.83 -4.69 -24.96
C ILE A 272 -7.38 -4.95 -25.35
N ILE A 273 -7.03 -6.20 -25.65
CA ILE A 273 -5.64 -6.60 -25.92
C ILE A 273 -5.34 -6.46 -27.41
N PRO A 274 -4.40 -5.57 -27.81
CA PRO A 274 -4.04 -5.43 -29.21
C PRO A 274 -3.39 -6.70 -29.76
N GLU A 275 -3.74 -7.07 -30.99
CA GLU A 275 -3.11 -8.19 -31.70
C GLU A 275 -1.60 -8.00 -31.87
N GLN A 276 -1.17 -6.74 -32.06
CA GLN A 276 0.24 -6.41 -32.17
C GLN A 276 0.92 -6.41 -30.78
N PRO A 277 1.92 -7.27 -30.54
CA PRO A 277 2.53 -7.45 -29.21
C PRO A 277 3.18 -6.19 -28.63
N ASN A 278 3.57 -5.25 -29.47
CA ASN A 278 4.23 -4.00 -29.06
C ASN A 278 3.24 -2.84 -28.83
N LYS A 279 1.96 -3.00 -29.16
CA LYS A 279 0.96 -1.98 -28.94
C LYS A 279 0.55 -1.97 -27.46
N PRO A 280 0.64 -0.81 -26.75
CA PRO A 280 0.27 -0.72 -25.36
C PRO A 280 -1.25 -0.73 -25.18
N TYR A 281 -1.69 -1.16 -23.99
CA TYR A 281 -3.07 -1.02 -23.49
C TYR A 281 -3.01 -0.76 -21.98
N ASP A 282 -4.12 -0.31 -21.40
CA ASP A 282 -4.21 -0.06 -19.97
C ASP A 282 -4.74 -1.31 -19.26
N ILE A 283 -3.93 -1.89 -18.36
CA ILE A 283 -4.31 -3.10 -17.61
C ILE A 283 -5.53 -2.85 -16.69
N ARG A 284 -5.78 -1.59 -16.31
CA ARG A 284 -6.95 -1.23 -15.51
C ARG A 284 -8.27 -1.55 -16.21
N ASP A 285 -8.30 -1.53 -17.54
CA ASP A 285 -9.50 -1.90 -18.32
C ASP A 285 -9.78 -3.40 -18.21
N VAL A 286 -8.73 -4.23 -18.14
CA VAL A 286 -8.86 -5.67 -17.85
C VAL A 286 -9.37 -5.87 -16.42
N ILE A 287 -8.80 -5.15 -15.44
CA ILE A 287 -9.24 -5.21 -14.04
C ILE A 287 -10.73 -4.86 -13.95
N LYS A 288 -11.18 -3.75 -14.54
CA LYS A 288 -12.60 -3.37 -14.56
C LYS A 288 -13.50 -4.44 -15.17
N ALA A 289 -13.06 -5.09 -16.22
CA ALA A 289 -13.87 -6.09 -16.91
C ALA A 289 -13.99 -7.42 -16.12
N VAL A 290 -12.98 -7.78 -15.32
CA VAL A 290 -12.90 -9.06 -14.61
C VAL A 290 -13.52 -9.00 -13.22
N PHE A 291 -13.25 -7.93 -12.45
CA PHE A 291 -13.63 -7.85 -11.04
C PHE A 291 -15.02 -7.24 -10.84
N ASP A 292 -15.57 -7.41 -9.63
CA ASP A 292 -16.96 -7.05 -9.30
C ASP A 292 -17.22 -5.57 -9.56
N ASP A 293 -18.34 -5.29 -10.23
CA ASP A 293 -18.84 -3.95 -10.51
C ASP A 293 -17.84 -3.01 -11.22
N GLY A 294 -16.73 -3.53 -11.71
CA GLY A 294 -15.62 -2.75 -12.28
C GLY A 294 -14.93 -1.83 -11.27
N ASP A 295 -15.17 -2.05 -9.97
CA ASP A 295 -14.59 -1.24 -8.89
C ASP A 295 -13.28 -1.83 -8.35
N PHE A 296 -12.30 -0.96 -8.16
CA PHE A 296 -11.04 -1.30 -7.52
C PHE A 296 -10.44 -0.09 -6.81
N PHE A 297 -9.56 -0.35 -5.85
CA PHE A 297 -8.89 0.67 -5.06
C PHE A 297 -7.38 0.56 -5.23
N GLU A 298 -6.82 1.40 -6.10
CA GLU A 298 -5.39 1.36 -6.45
C GLU A 298 -4.54 1.97 -5.34
N ILE A 299 -3.47 1.26 -4.97
CA ILE A 299 -2.46 1.68 -4.00
C ILE A 299 -1.24 2.19 -4.77
N GLN A 300 -0.72 3.36 -4.40
CA GLN A 300 0.39 4.05 -5.06
C GLN A 300 0.16 4.26 -6.57
N PRO A 301 -0.97 4.88 -6.97
CA PRO A 301 -1.36 4.99 -8.38
C PRO A 301 -0.40 5.81 -9.25
N ILE A 302 0.39 6.71 -8.65
CA ILE A 302 1.34 7.59 -9.34
C ILE A 302 2.81 7.26 -9.06
N TYR A 303 3.10 6.20 -8.28
CA TYR A 303 4.44 5.67 -8.05
C TYR A 303 4.62 4.34 -8.78
N ALA A 304 5.79 4.12 -9.38
CA ALA A 304 6.11 2.89 -10.12
C ALA A 304 4.93 2.43 -11.00
N GLN A 305 4.50 3.30 -11.92
CA GLN A 305 3.27 3.13 -12.69
C GLN A 305 3.33 1.96 -13.70
N ASN A 306 4.50 1.38 -13.93
CA ASN A 306 4.71 0.17 -14.72
C ASN A 306 4.17 -1.10 -14.05
N ILE A 307 3.75 -1.02 -12.78
CA ILE A 307 3.01 -2.04 -12.05
C ILE A 307 1.82 -1.43 -11.32
N VAL A 308 0.66 -2.10 -11.38
CA VAL A 308 -0.56 -1.75 -10.65
C VAL A 308 -0.69 -2.68 -9.46
N THR A 309 -0.89 -2.12 -8.27
CA THR A 309 -1.29 -2.83 -7.06
C THR A 309 -2.62 -2.27 -6.59
N CYS A 310 -3.63 -3.09 -6.42
CA CYS A 310 -4.95 -2.62 -5.99
C CYS A 310 -5.73 -3.68 -5.23
N PHE A 311 -6.69 -3.24 -4.43
CA PHE A 311 -7.74 -4.09 -3.89
C PHE A 311 -8.94 -4.05 -4.83
N ALA A 312 -9.58 -5.19 -4.99
CA ALA A 312 -10.87 -5.31 -5.70
C ALA A 312 -11.71 -6.41 -5.03
N ARG A 313 -12.88 -6.66 -5.59
CA ARG A 313 -13.72 -7.77 -5.14
C ARG A 313 -13.92 -8.79 -6.25
N LEU A 314 -13.98 -10.05 -5.84
CA LEU A 314 -14.19 -11.17 -6.74
C LEU A 314 -15.23 -12.12 -6.11
N GLY A 315 -16.47 -12.06 -6.61
CA GLY A 315 -17.60 -12.74 -5.99
C GLY A 315 -17.86 -12.25 -4.55
N GLY A 316 -17.77 -10.93 -4.32
CA GLY A 316 -17.94 -10.28 -3.02
C GLY A 316 -16.73 -10.35 -2.09
N ARG A 317 -15.70 -11.15 -2.41
CA ARG A 317 -14.49 -11.32 -1.56
C ARG A 317 -13.41 -10.31 -1.94
N SER A 318 -12.79 -9.71 -0.94
CA SER A 318 -11.61 -8.87 -1.17
C SER A 318 -10.45 -9.70 -1.70
N VAL A 319 -9.78 -9.19 -2.73
CA VAL A 319 -8.56 -9.74 -3.30
C VAL A 319 -7.54 -8.63 -3.54
N GLY A 320 -6.26 -8.95 -3.41
CA GLY A 320 -5.16 -8.10 -3.83
C GLY A 320 -4.76 -8.42 -5.27
N ILE A 321 -4.65 -7.41 -6.10
CA ILE A 321 -4.26 -7.54 -7.50
C ILE A 321 -2.86 -6.96 -7.69
N VAL A 322 -1.99 -7.72 -8.37
CA VAL A 322 -0.67 -7.27 -8.82
C VAL A 322 -0.62 -7.47 -10.33
N ALA A 323 -0.52 -6.38 -11.10
CA ALA A 323 -0.62 -6.43 -12.54
C ALA A 323 0.45 -5.59 -13.23
N ASN A 324 1.11 -6.12 -14.26
CA ASN A 324 1.98 -5.29 -15.10
C ASN A 324 1.15 -4.28 -15.89
N GLN A 325 1.68 -3.05 -16.06
CA GLN A 325 1.03 -1.99 -16.84
C GLN A 325 1.75 -1.77 -18.17
N PRO A 326 1.32 -2.41 -19.26
CA PRO A 326 2.01 -2.31 -20.55
C PRO A 326 2.07 -0.91 -21.15
N LYS A 327 1.18 -0.01 -20.70
CA LYS A 327 1.16 1.40 -21.12
C LYS A 327 2.37 2.20 -20.60
N VAL A 328 2.99 1.73 -19.52
CA VAL A 328 4.15 2.37 -18.89
C VAL A 328 5.34 1.42 -18.95
N LEU A 329 6.43 1.84 -19.59
CA LEU A 329 7.65 1.03 -19.74
C LEU A 329 7.37 -0.40 -20.26
N ALA A 330 6.34 -0.59 -21.09
CA ALA A 330 5.91 -1.92 -21.58
C ALA A 330 5.68 -2.97 -20.47
N GLY A 331 5.36 -2.55 -19.25
CA GLY A 331 5.12 -3.43 -18.11
C GLY A 331 6.35 -4.12 -17.54
N VAL A 332 7.57 -3.68 -17.90
CA VAL A 332 8.80 -4.27 -17.34
C VAL A 332 8.94 -3.98 -15.86
N LEU A 333 9.59 -4.87 -15.13
CA LEU A 333 9.90 -4.69 -13.71
C LEU A 333 11.18 -3.87 -13.53
N ASP A 334 11.16 -2.88 -12.67
CA ASP A 334 12.31 -2.12 -12.21
C ASP A 334 12.43 -2.18 -10.67
N ILE A 335 13.38 -1.46 -10.11
CA ILE A 335 13.61 -1.36 -8.67
C ILE A 335 12.33 -0.97 -7.94
N ASN A 336 11.68 0.11 -8.37
CA ASN A 336 10.52 0.68 -7.70
C ASN A 336 9.27 -0.22 -7.84
N ALA A 337 9.06 -0.83 -9.00
CA ALA A 337 7.98 -1.79 -9.21
C ALA A 337 8.13 -3.04 -8.33
N SER A 338 9.38 -3.50 -8.16
CA SER A 338 9.69 -4.65 -7.31
C SER A 338 9.39 -4.35 -5.84
N ASP A 339 9.76 -3.18 -5.35
CA ASP A 339 9.51 -2.76 -3.96
C ASP A 339 8.00 -2.54 -3.71
N LYS A 340 7.32 -1.82 -4.61
CA LYS A 340 5.86 -1.59 -4.54
C LYS A 340 5.09 -2.90 -4.46
N ALA A 341 5.35 -3.81 -5.39
CA ALA A 341 4.66 -5.09 -5.44
C ALA A 341 4.99 -5.96 -4.22
N SER A 342 6.27 -6.05 -3.81
CA SER A 342 6.69 -6.86 -2.67
C SER A 342 5.99 -6.45 -1.38
N ARG A 343 5.93 -5.15 -1.09
CA ARG A 343 5.26 -4.64 0.11
C ARG A 343 3.76 -4.94 0.08
N PHE A 344 3.11 -4.75 -1.06
CA PHE A 344 1.68 -5.03 -1.22
C PHE A 344 1.35 -6.52 -1.06
N ILE A 345 2.15 -7.42 -1.65
CA ILE A 345 2.00 -8.87 -1.51
C ILE A 345 2.13 -9.30 -0.04
N ARG A 346 3.15 -8.80 0.65
CA ARG A 346 3.37 -9.10 2.08
C ARG A 346 2.22 -8.62 2.94
N PHE A 347 1.68 -7.44 2.67
CA PHE A 347 0.48 -6.94 3.35
C PHE A 347 -0.71 -7.88 3.13
N CYS A 348 -0.99 -8.26 1.88
CA CYS A 348 -2.09 -9.17 1.56
C CYS A 348 -1.94 -10.52 2.28
N ASP A 349 -0.72 -11.09 2.30
CA ASP A 349 -0.45 -12.34 2.99
C ASP A 349 -0.64 -12.22 4.51
N SER A 350 -0.16 -11.14 5.12
CA SER A 350 -0.31 -10.90 6.57
C SER A 350 -1.77 -10.80 7.01
N PHE A 351 -2.66 -10.40 6.11
CA PHE A 351 -4.08 -10.15 6.40
C PHE A 351 -5.05 -11.06 5.64
N ASN A 352 -4.63 -12.27 5.27
CA ASN A 352 -5.47 -13.30 4.66
C ASN A 352 -6.18 -12.86 3.36
N ILE A 353 -5.62 -11.89 2.63
CA ILE A 353 -6.19 -11.39 1.38
C ILE A 353 -5.62 -12.19 0.21
N PRO A 354 -6.43 -12.95 -0.53
CA PRO A 354 -5.98 -13.71 -1.69
C PRO A 354 -5.36 -12.82 -2.76
N LEU A 355 -4.37 -13.32 -3.49
CA LEU A 355 -3.65 -12.60 -4.52
C LEU A 355 -4.06 -13.08 -5.92
N VAL A 356 -4.32 -12.11 -6.80
CA VAL A 356 -4.52 -12.33 -8.23
C VAL A 356 -3.43 -11.57 -8.99
N THR A 357 -2.64 -12.29 -9.78
CA THR A 357 -1.56 -11.72 -10.58
C THR A 357 -1.94 -11.72 -12.05
N LEU A 358 -1.85 -10.56 -12.71
CA LEU A 358 -2.07 -10.38 -14.13
C LEU A 358 -0.74 -10.07 -14.82
N THR A 359 -0.24 -11.00 -15.64
CA THR A 359 1.12 -10.92 -16.19
C THR A 359 1.12 -10.48 -17.64
N ASP A 360 1.80 -9.39 -17.93
CA ASP A 360 2.22 -8.94 -19.26
C ASP A 360 3.51 -8.13 -19.16
N THR A 361 4.65 -8.81 -19.16
CA THR A 361 5.97 -8.19 -18.97
C THR A 361 7.03 -8.77 -19.90
N ALA A 362 7.85 -7.89 -20.47
CA ALA A 362 8.97 -8.28 -21.31
C ALA A 362 10.25 -8.64 -20.53
N GLY A 363 10.25 -8.46 -19.20
CA GLY A 363 11.43 -8.74 -18.38
C GLY A 363 11.66 -7.72 -17.26
N TYR A 364 12.84 -7.76 -16.69
CA TYR A 364 13.37 -6.67 -15.86
C TYR A 364 13.96 -5.56 -16.74
N LEU A 365 13.85 -4.31 -16.28
CA LEU A 365 14.38 -3.15 -17.02
C LEU A 365 15.90 -3.23 -17.09
N PRO A 366 16.50 -3.32 -18.30
CA PRO A 366 17.95 -3.34 -18.44
C PRO A 366 18.53 -1.93 -18.27
N GLY A 367 19.79 -1.85 -17.90
CA GLY A 367 20.54 -0.61 -17.88
C GLY A 367 21.45 -0.44 -16.67
N VAL A 368 22.53 0.30 -16.84
CA VAL A 368 23.55 0.54 -15.80
C VAL A 368 22.91 1.14 -14.53
N GLY A 369 21.98 2.09 -14.66
CA GLY A 369 21.30 2.69 -13.52
C GLY A 369 20.49 1.68 -12.69
N GLN A 370 19.86 0.70 -13.33
CA GLN A 370 19.14 -0.38 -12.64
C GLN A 370 20.10 -1.36 -11.96
N GLU A 371 21.17 -1.78 -12.65
CA GLU A 371 22.16 -2.68 -12.08
C GLU A 371 22.88 -2.03 -10.88
N HIS A 372 23.35 -0.80 -11.03
CA HIS A 372 24.02 -0.07 -9.95
C HIS A 372 23.06 0.33 -8.82
N GLY A 373 21.79 0.56 -9.12
CA GLY A 373 20.73 0.80 -8.13
C GLY A 373 20.32 -0.46 -7.37
N GLY A 374 20.77 -1.64 -7.80
CA GLY A 374 20.54 -2.92 -7.11
C GLY A 374 19.27 -3.64 -7.54
N VAL A 375 18.90 -3.62 -8.83
CA VAL A 375 17.73 -4.32 -9.37
C VAL A 375 17.71 -5.80 -8.98
N ILE A 376 18.87 -6.47 -8.84
CA ILE A 376 18.96 -7.86 -8.38
C ILE A 376 18.41 -7.99 -6.95
N ARG A 377 18.86 -7.14 -6.03
CA ARG A 377 18.41 -7.13 -4.63
C ARG A 377 16.93 -6.78 -4.51
N HIS A 378 16.47 -5.76 -5.23
CA HIS A 378 15.06 -5.34 -5.20
C HIS A 378 14.15 -6.35 -5.90
N GLY A 379 14.58 -6.92 -7.04
CA GLY A 379 13.85 -8.01 -7.70
C GLY A 379 13.75 -9.26 -6.83
N ALA A 380 14.78 -9.55 -6.04
CA ALA A 380 14.76 -10.67 -5.09
C ALA A 380 13.69 -10.49 -3.98
N LYS A 381 13.33 -9.25 -3.60
CA LYS A 381 12.21 -9.00 -2.67
C LYS A 381 10.87 -9.50 -3.24
N LEU A 382 10.64 -9.30 -4.53
CA LEU A 382 9.41 -9.76 -5.20
C LEU A 382 9.34 -11.30 -5.25
N LEU A 383 10.45 -11.95 -5.59
CA LEU A 383 10.56 -13.41 -5.53
C LEU A 383 10.30 -13.95 -4.12
N TYR A 384 10.89 -13.29 -3.13
CA TYR A 384 10.72 -13.65 -1.72
C TYR A 384 9.26 -13.50 -1.28
N ALA A 385 8.63 -12.36 -1.57
CA ALA A 385 7.27 -12.06 -1.15
C ALA A 385 6.26 -13.10 -1.67
N TYR A 386 6.31 -13.46 -2.95
CA TYR A 386 5.43 -14.50 -3.51
C TYR A 386 5.74 -15.89 -2.98
N SER A 387 7.04 -16.22 -2.81
CA SER A 387 7.43 -17.53 -2.28
C SER A 387 7.06 -17.71 -0.81
N GLU A 388 7.06 -16.62 -0.03
CA GLU A 388 6.69 -16.63 1.38
C GLU A 388 5.18 -16.63 1.58
N ALA A 389 4.41 -16.01 0.69
CA ALA A 389 2.96 -15.88 0.81
C ALA A 389 2.25 -17.24 0.84
N THR A 390 1.34 -17.38 1.82
CA THR A 390 0.56 -18.60 2.09
C THR A 390 -0.91 -18.47 1.69
N VAL A 391 -1.39 -17.26 1.43
CA VAL A 391 -2.75 -17.00 0.92
C VAL A 391 -2.97 -17.66 -0.45
N PRO A 392 -4.22 -17.86 -0.89
CA PRO A 392 -4.50 -18.26 -2.27
C PRO A 392 -3.82 -17.35 -3.28
N LYS A 393 -3.10 -17.93 -4.25
CA LYS A 393 -2.37 -17.22 -5.30
C LYS A 393 -2.83 -17.70 -6.67
N LEU A 394 -3.48 -16.82 -7.43
CA LEU A 394 -4.00 -17.09 -8.76
C LEU A 394 -3.25 -16.22 -9.78
N THR A 395 -2.83 -16.80 -10.90
CA THR A 395 -2.11 -16.07 -11.93
C THR A 395 -2.80 -16.22 -13.28
N VAL A 396 -2.93 -15.12 -14.01
CA VAL A 396 -3.38 -15.10 -15.41
C VAL A 396 -2.27 -14.47 -16.25
N ILE A 397 -1.74 -15.24 -17.18
CA ILE A 397 -0.75 -14.78 -18.16
C ILE A 397 -1.50 -14.29 -19.38
N ILE A 398 -1.49 -12.96 -19.57
CA ILE A 398 -2.28 -12.29 -20.61
C ILE A 398 -1.55 -12.31 -21.94
N ARG A 399 -0.27 -11.88 -21.96
CA ARG A 399 0.50 -11.73 -23.19
C ARG A 399 1.98 -12.10 -22.93
N LYS A 400 2.87 -11.14 -22.75
CA LYS A 400 4.31 -11.39 -22.57
C LYS A 400 4.62 -11.89 -21.16
N ALA A 401 5.45 -12.92 -21.07
CA ALA A 401 5.97 -13.45 -19.81
C ALA A 401 7.39 -14.00 -20.07
N TYR A 402 8.40 -13.12 -20.01
CA TYR A 402 9.75 -13.47 -20.39
C TYR A 402 10.74 -13.49 -19.23
N GLY A 403 11.65 -14.47 -19.27
CA GLY A 403 12.80 -14.56 -18.40
C GLY A 403 12.48 -14.59 -16.91
N GLY A 404 13.31 -13.93 -16.12
CA GLY A 404 13.13 -13.86 -14.66
C GLY A 404 11.83 -13.18 -14.23
N ALA A 405 11.30 -12.24 -15.02
CA ALA A 405 10.05 -11.57 -14.71
C ALA A 405 8.83 -12.50 -14.82
N TYR A 406 8.82 -13.47 -15.77
CA TYR A 406 7.83 -14.54 -15.76
C TYR A 406 7.79 -15.27 -14.42
N ILE A 407 8.96 -15.60 -13.87
CA ILE A 407 9.04 -16.27 -12.57
C ILE A 407 8.52 -15.34 -11.48
N ALA A 408 9.02 -14.09 -11.46
CA ALA A 408 8.74 -13.09 -10.42
C ALA A 408 7.26 -12.69 -10.33
N MET A 409 6.51 -12.75 -11.43
CA MET A 409 5.07 -12.46 -11.46
C MET A 409 4.23 -13.70 -11.06
N CYS A 410 4.58 -14.31 -9.95
CA CYS A 410 3.85 -15.43 -9.35
C CYS A 410 3.64 -16.61 -10.31
N SER A 411 4.72 -17.13 -10.88
CA SER A 411 4.65 -18.38 -11.65
C SER A 411 4.30 -19.57 -10.76
N ARG A 412 3.95 -20.70 -11.38
CA ARG A 412 3.77 -21.99 -10.68
C ARG A 412 4.96 -22.30 -9.76
N HIS A 413 6.17 -21.94 -10.18
CA HIS A 413 7.42 -22.24 -9.47
C HIS A 413 7.61 -21.44 -8.18
N LEU A 414 6.93 -20.30 -8.05
CA LEU A 414 6.86 -19.53 -6.80
C LEU A 414 5.62 -19.81 -5.95
N GLY A 415 4.93 -20.95 -6.25
CA GLY A 415 3.82 -21.41 -5.45
C GLY A 415 2.47 -20.80 -5.84
N ALA A 416 2.27 -20.36 -7.08
CA ALA A 416 0.92 -20.11 -7.57
C ALA A 416 0.06 -21.37 -7.47
N ASP A 417 -1.14 -21.27 -6.90
CA ASP A 417 -2.04 -22.40 -6.71
C ASP A 417 -2.73 -22.79 -8.02
N GLN A 418 -3.13 -21.79 -8.82
CA GLN A 418 -3.57 -22.00 -10.21
C GLN A 418 -3.01 -20.93 -11.13
N VAL A 419 -2.61 -21.36 -12.31
CA VAL A 419 -2.06 -20.52 -13.38
C VAL A 419 -2.87 -20.72 -14.65
N PHE A 420 -3.52 -19.68 -15.12
CA PHE A 420 -4.21 -19.63 -16.40
C PHE A 420 -3.40 -18.83 -17.41
N ALA A 421 -3.53 -19.14 -18.67
CA ALA A 421 -2.97 -18.34 -19.75
C ALA A 421 -4.04 -18.06 -20.81
N TRP A 422 -3.97 -16.88 -21.42
CA TRP A 422 -4.75 -16.60 -22.61
C TRP A 422 -4.04 -17.17 -23.85
N PRO A 423 -4.75 -17.42 -24.96
CA PRO A 423 -4.12 -17.88 -26.20
C PRO A 423 -3.04 -16.95 -26.75
N SER A 424 -3.12 -15.65 -26.39
CA SER A 424 -2.13 -14.61 -26.72
C SER A 424 -0.85 -14.65 -25.86
N ALA A 425 -0.76 -15.52 -24.85
CA ALA A 425 0.39 -15.58 -23.97
C ALA A 425 1.65 -16.06 -24.69
N GLU A 426 2.74 -15.36 -24.46
CA GLU A 426 4.09 -15.71 -24.93
C GLU A 426 4.98 -15.99 -23.72
N ILE A 427 5.22 -17.26 -23.42
CA ILE A 427 6.00 -17.69 -22.24
C ILE A 427 7.35 -18.22 -22.73
N ALA A 428 8.45 -17.54 -22.44
CA ALA A 428 9.78 -17.88 -22.94
C ALA A 428 10.91 -17.34 -22.06
N VAL A 429 12.12 -17.86 -22.29
CA VAL A 429 13.33 -17.34 -21.62
C VAL A 429 13.62 -15.89 -21.99
N MET A 430 13.32 -15.51 -23.25
CA MET A 430 13.45 -14.12 -23.75
C MET A 430 12.50 -13.89 -24.91
N GLY A 431 12.30 -12.63 -25.26
CA GLY A 431 11.45 -12.25 -26.38
C GLY A 431 11.93 -12.88 -27.69
N PRO A 432 11.01 -13.27 -28.59
CA PRO A 432 11.33 -13.98 -29.83
C PRO A 432 12.35 -13.28 -30.72
N ASP A 433 12.33 -11.95 -30.77
CA ASP A 433 13.29 -11.15 -31.53
C ASP A 433 14.73 -11.29 -31.02
N GLY A 434 14.91 -11.25 -29.70
CA GLY A 434 16.21 -11.45 -29.07
C GLY A 434 16.70 -12.88 -29.22
N ALA A 435 15.81 -13.86 -29.02
CA ALA A 435 16.13 -15.28 -29.16
C ALA A 435 16.57 -15.62 -30.59
N ALA A 436 15.85 -15.12 -31.60
CA ALA A 436 16.19 -15.37 -32.99
C ALA A 436 17.58 -14.80 -33.36
N ASN A 437 17.90 -13.61 -32.89
CA ASN A 437 19.21 -12.98 -33.14
C ASN A 437 20.39 -13.74 -32.47
N ILE A 438 20.13 -14.48 -31.40
CA ILE A 438 21.18 -15.25 -30.72
C ILE A 438 21.28 -16.67 -31.32
N ILE A 439 20.15 -17.37 -31.41
CA ILE A 439 20.14 -18.77 -31.79
C ILE A 439 20.43 -18.96 -33.28
N PHE A 440 19.86 -18.12 -34.14
CA PHE A 440 19.93 -18.22 -35.59
C PHE A 440 20.83 -17.17 -36.22
N LYS A 441 21.71 -16.55 -35.46
CA LYS A 441 22.58 -15.45 -35.94
C LYS A 441 23.32 -15.81 -37.21
N LYS A 442 23.96 -16.98 -37.25
CA LYS A 442 24.72 -17.45 -38.41
C LYS A 442 23.84 -17.64 -39.65
N GLU A 443 22.66 -18.28 -39.49
CA GLU A 443 21.73 -18.51 -40.59
C GLU A 443 21.17 -17.18 -41.13
N ILE A 444 20.96 -16.19 -40.27
CA ILE A 444 20.47 -14.84 -40.65
C ILE A 444 21.58 -14.11 -41.42
N ASP A 445 22.80 -14.08 -40.87
CA ASP A 445 23.93 -13.32 -41.45
C ASP A 445 24.39 -13.91 -42.80
N GLU A 446 24.31 -15.23 -43.01
CA GLU A 446 24.71 -15.93 -44.24
C GLU A 446 23.59 -16.00 -45.28
N SER A 447 22.39 -15.51 -44.99
CA SER A 447 21.23 -15.60 -45.89
C SER A 447 21.28 -14.53 -47.00
N ALA A 448 20.71 -14.90 -48.15
CA ALA A 448 20.54 -13.96 -49.26
C ALA A 448 19.59 -12.79 -48.94
N ASP A 449 18.63 -13.00 -48.02
CA ASP A 449 17.75 -11.97 -47.48
C ASP A 449 17.71 -12.08 -45.92
N PRO A 450 18.61 -11.42 -45.22
CA PRO A 450 18.68 -11.46 -43.76
C PRO A 450 17.39 -11.00 -43.06
N ALA A 451 16.67 -10.03 -43.64
CA ALA A 451 15.45 -9.51 -43.03
C ALA A 451 14.29 -10.53 -43.09
N ALA A 452 14.08 -11.14 -44.27
CA ALA A 452 13.07 -12.18 -44.43
C ALA A 452 13.41 -13.44 -43.61
N THR A 453 14.69 -13.86 -43.59
CA THR A 453 15.15 -14.98 -42.78
C THR A 453 14.95 -14.73 -41.29
N ARG A 454 15.29 -13.56 -40.82
CA ARG A 454 15.05 -13.16 -39.42
C ARG A 454 13.57 -13.22 -39.05
N ALA A 455 12.68 -12.70 -39.91
CA ALA A 455 11.25 -12.74 -39.66
C ALA A 455 10.72 -14.21 -39.63
N ALA A 456 11.19 -15.06 -40.51
CA ALA A 456 10.85 -16.48 -40.51
C ALA A 456 11.33 -17.20 -39.26
N LYS A 457 12.56 -16.91 -38.77
CA LYS A 457 13.12 -17.50 -37.54
C LYS A 457 12.43 -17.00 -36.27
N ILE A 458 11.98 -15.76 -36.22
CA ILE A 458 11.12 -15.23 -35.15
C ILE A 458 9.80 -16.01 -35.09
N ALA A 459 9.16 -16.22 -36.27
CA ALA A 459 7.90 -17.00 -36.35
C ALA A 459 8.11 -18.46 -35.93
N GLU A 460 9.21 -19.08 -36.36
CA GLU A 460 9.61 -20.44 -35.95
C GLU A 460 9.79 -20.55 -34.43
N TYR A 461 10.51 -19.60 -33.82
CA TYR A 461 10.73 -19.57 -32.38
C TYR A 461 9.40 -19.38 -31.61
N LYS A 462 8.53 -18.47 -32.06
CA LYS A 462 7.21 -18.27 -31.45
C LYS A 462 6.41 -19.57 -31.46
N LYS A 463 6.32 -20.21 -32.61
CA LYS A 463 5.58 -21.48 -32.77
C LYS A 463 6.14 -22.60 -31.88
N SER A 464 7.45 -22.69 -31.73
CA SER A 464 8.10 -23.79 -31.03
C SER A 464 8.22 -23.59 -29.53
N PHE A 465 8.40 -22.34 -29.07
CA PHE A 465 8.78 -22.03 -27.68
C PHE A 465 7.92 -20.95 -27.03
N ALA A 466 7.65 -19.83 -27.69
CA ALA A 466 6.98 -18.68 -27.08
C ALA A 466 5.46 -18.73 -27.27
N ASN A 467 4.82 -19.72 -26.64
CA ASN A 467 3.38 -19.90 -26.65
C ASN A 467 2.90 -20.57 -25.35
N PRO A 468 1.61 -20.45 -24.97
CA PRO A 468 1.11 -20.98 -23.71
C PRO A 468 1.05 -22.52 -23.69
N TYR A 469 0.87 -23.15 -24.84
CA TYR A 469 0.71 -24.60 -24.93
C TYR A 469 1.98 -25.36 -24.58
N LYS A 470 3.15 -24.77 -24.88
CA LYS A 470 4.44 -25.36 -24.48
C LYS A 470 4.60 -25.44 -22.96
N ALA A 471 4.12 -24.43 -22.24
CA ALA A 471 4.10 -24.40 -20.77
C ALA A 471 3.01 -25.33 -20.21
N ALA A 472 1.83 -25.36 -20.84
CA ALA A 472 0.71 -26.21 -20.43
C ALA A 472 1.03 -27.71 -20.51
N VAL A 473 1.65 -28.17 -21.61
CA VAL A 473 2.12 -29.56 -21.74
C VAL A 473 3.07 -29.99 -20.62
N ARG A 474 3.75 -29.05 -19.99
CA ARG A 474 4.68 -29.29 -18.88
C ARG A 474 4.03 -29.12 -17.49
N GLY A 475 2.75 -28.76 -17.42
CA GLY A 475 2.04 -28.51 -16.17
C GLY A 475 2.41 -27.19 -15.49
N TYR A 476 3.02 -26.23 -16.19
CA TYR A 476 3.36 -24.90 -15.66
C TYR A 476 2.20 -23.91 -15.79
N VAL A 477 1.24 -24.22 -16.66
CA VAL A 477 -0.05 -23.56 -16.84
C VAL A 477 -1.12 -24.63 -16.68
N ASP A 478 -2.10 -24.40 -15.83
CA ASP A 478 -3.17 -25.37 -15.56
C ASP A 478 -4.18 -25.45 -16.70
N ASP A 479 -4.48 -24.30 -17.33
CA ASP A 479 -5.38 -24.26 -18.49
C ASP A 479 -5.09 -23.04 -19.37
N VAL A 480 -5.32 -23.19 -20.67
CA VAL A 480 -5.33 -22.09 -21.64
C VAL A 480 -6.80 -21.74 -21.90
N ILE A 481 -7.22 -20.58 -21.41
CA ILE A 481 -8.63 -20.19 -21.33
C ILE A 481 -9.00 -19.10 -22.34
N ASP A 482 -10.27 -19.08 -22.78
CA ASP A 482 -10.83 -17.91 -23.46
C ASP A 482 -10.77 -16.71 -22.50
N PRO A 483 -10.26 -15.54 -22.94
CA PRO A 483 -10.28 -14.32 -22.13
C PRO A 483 -11.64 -14.03 -21.48
N ALA A 484 -12.74 -14.29 -22.19
CA ALA A 484 -14.10 -14.09 -21.71
C ALA A 484 -14.43 -14.91 -20.44
N GLU A 485 -13.79 -16.07 -20.25
CA GLU A 485 -13.99 -16.95 -19.11
C GLU A 485 -13.14 -16.58 -17.88
N THR A 486 -12.28 -15.56 -17.95
CA THR A 486 -11.32 -15.23 -16.89
C THR A 486 -12.00 -15.06 -15.53
N ARG A 487 -13.08 -14.25 -15.46
CA ARG A 487 -13.82 -14.02 -14.20
C ARG A 487 -14.39 -15.32 -13.60
N PRO A 488 -15.23 -16.11 -14.29
CA PRO A 488 -15.79 -17.32 -13.68
C PRO A 488 -14.70 -18.37 -13.35
N ARG A 489 -13.59 -18.42 -14.08
CA ARG A 489 -12.45 -19.30 -13.76
C ARG A 489 -11.76 -18.90 -12.47
N LEU A 490 -11.46 -17.60 -12.30
CA LEU A 490 -10.86 -17.07 -11.08
C LEU A 490 -11.77 -17.27 -9.85
N ILE A 491 -13.08 -17.05 -9.99
CA ILE A 491 -14.04 -17.26 -8.88
C ILE A 491 -14.07 -18.73 -8.45
N ARG A 492 -14.12 -19.68 -9.40
CA ARG A 492 -14.10 -21.12 -9.09
C ARG A 492 -12.78 -21.52 -8.43
N ALA A 493 -11.65 -21.05 -8.94
CA ALA A 493 -10.33 -21.29 -8.37
C ALA A 493 -10.23 -20.74 -6.93
N LEU A 494 -10.66 -19.50 -6.70
CA LEU A 494 -10.69 -18.91 -5.38
C LEU A 494 -11.59 -19.69 -4.43
N SER A 495 -12.78 -20.09 -4.87
CA SER A 495 -13.73 -20.86 -4.06
C SER A 495 -13.16 -22.21 -3.62
N MET A 496 -12.42 -22.89 -4.50
CA MET A 496 -11.72 -24.14 -4.16
C MET A 496 -10.65 -23.92 -3.08
N LEU A 497 -10.01 -22.74 -3.07
CA LEU A 497 -8.86 -22.42 -2.21
C LEU A 497 -9.24 -21.76 -0.88
N LEU A 498 -10.52 -21.52 -0.60
CA LEU A 498 -10.95 -20.85 0.65
C LEU A 498 -10.49 -21.60 1.91
N GLY A 499 -10.38 -22.92 1.83
CA GLY A 499 -9.88 -23.76 2.92
C GLY A 499 -8.36 -23.94 2.91
N LYS A 500 -7.63 -23.26 2.04
CA LYS A 500 -6.17 -23.41 1.94
C LYS A 500 -5.51 -23.15 3.29
N ARG A 501 -4.67 -24.09 3.70
CA ARG A 501 -3.78 -23.98 4.87
C ARG A 501 -2.40 -24.45 4.45
N GLU A 502 -1.43 -23.56 4.55
CA GLU A 502 -0.05 -23.85 4.17
C GLU A 502 0.86 -23.51 5.36
N SER A 503 1.56 -24.52 5.88
CA SER A 503 2.53 -24.32 6.95
C SER A 503 3.93 -24.09 6.36
N ARG A 504 4.68 -23.21 6.98
CA ARG A 504 6.10 -22.95 6.66
C ARG A 504 6.99 -23.56 7.75
N PRO A 505 8.26 -23.86 7.46
CA PRO A 505 9.21 -24.27 8.51
C PRO A 505 9.22 -23.24 9.63
N ALA A 506 9.21 -23.72 10.88
CA ALA A 506 9.22 -22.87 12.06
C ALA A 506 10.48 -21.99 12.08
N ARG A 507 10.31 -20.68 12.27
CA ARG A 507 11.39 -19.68 12.32
C ARG A 507 10.95 -18.46 13.12
N LYS A 508 11.89 -17.66 13.61
CA LYS A 508 11.55 -16.38 14.27
C LYS A 508 10.91 -15.41 13.28
N HIS A 509 11.52 -15.25 12.12
CA HIS A 509 11.05 -14.46 10.97
C HIS A 509 11.86 -14.83 9.73
N GLY A 510 11.44 -14.41 8.55
CA GLY A 510 12.23 -14.52 7.34
C GLY A 510 13.33 -13.44 7.28
N ASN A 511 14.43 -13.71 6.58
CA ASN A 511 15.44 -12.71 6.25
C ASN A 511 15.23 -12.25 4.81
N ILE A 512 14.33 -11.29 4.64
CA ILE A 512 14.03 -10.71 3.32
C ILE A 512 15.24 -9.89 2.83
N PRO A 513 15.60 -9.95 1.54
CA PRO A 513 16.63 -9.09 0.98
C PRO A 513 16.16 -7.62 0.98
N VAL A 514 16.73 -6.78 1.85
CA VAL A 514 16.39 -5.36 2.05
C VAL A 514 17.36 -4.43 1.32
#